data_6bd6335d5f6989a3af734d9de489ef8e
#
_entry.id   6bd6335d5f6989a3af734d9de489ef8e
#
_cell.length_a   1.000
_cell.length_b   1.000
_cell.length_c   1.000
_cell.angle_alpha   90.00
_cell.angle_beta   90.00
_cell.angle_gamma   90.00
#
_symmetry.space_group_name_H-M   'P 1'
#
loop_
_entity.id
_entity.type
_entity.pdbx_description
1 polymer ?
#
loop_
_entity_poly.entity_id
_entity_poly.type
_entity_poly.pdbx_seq_one_letter_code
_entity_poly.pdbx_strand_id
1 'polypeptide(L)'
;MSSADRFVDDPTALFAPVEAAWERYVAAGEATLTAAEARVVETRHSTYDDGPFTPDHPLWDRFLTAVYGDPWRPRPLRWVPEGKDTFRHGLDAEGRIVTAGFLGGGSAAAVYGDGSYDLLNFRRDRRSGERLPYEPHFRSGFPTGRLKRLLLDDAGRMAAAVEVNQEGEEPERHYRSLTRFFYDDAGRLAESVTQLFDLGRELPPYAKDVPPEKVAGWHRRATDRLRESLLMRRRTVLTYDDGRLVKAEQFDGDGKPDEVLYTYNPGDTVEGLVEQFSALLGKQLVKAIDGFLKANPDAKPAARGALIYSAEHAHCGLPTGVALASATDAAADGFEPFDWEAYPHAVPWPPEGRAGKTLADLHRRLLLVVETDPAHADTFQPRPYREVLWTAGRAAWGTLKKKRSTTADFILFPLDDHGDVNPADDARATLPPEAFAALTGG
;
A
#
# COMPACT_ATOMS: atom_id res chain seq x y z
N MET A 1 7.86 19.41 -26.37
CA MET A 1 8.88 18.32 -26.24
C MET A 1 8.19 17.02 -26.64
N SER A 2 8.85 16.17 -27.45
CA SER A 2 8.29 14.87 -27.78
C SER A 2 8.25 13.98 -26.54
N SER A 3 7.38 12.97 -26.50
CA SER A 3 7.28 12.06 -25.36
C SER A 3 8.58 11.27 -25.09
N ALA A 4 9.38 11.05 -26.13
CA ALA A 4 10.68 10.38 -26.03
C ALA A 4 11.72 11.21 -25.26
N ASP A 5 11.64 12.56 -25.30
CA ASP A 5 12.59 13.46 -24.65
C ASP A 5 12.44 13.49 -23.12
N ARG A 6 11.44 12.82 -22.58
CA ARG A 6 11.18 12.80 -21.13
C ARG A 6 11.86 11.66 -20.37
N PHE A 7 12.27 10.62 -21.07
CA PHE A 7 13.15 9.61 -20.50
C PHE A 7 14.61 10.11 -20.52
N VAL A 8 15.36 9.69 -19.54
CA VAL A 8 16.78 10.02 -19.45
C VAL A 8 17.57 8.84 -20.04
N ASP A 9 18.29 9.08 -21.12
CA ASP A 9 19.10 8.04 -21.77
C ASP A 9 20.32 7.65 -20.93
N ASP A 10 20.90 8.63 -20.22
CA ASP A 10 21.98 8.42 -19.28
C ASP A 10 21.65 8.96 -17.90
N PRO A 11 21.08 8.15 -17.01
CA PRO A 11 20.71 8.57 -15.68
C PRO A 11 21.91 8.67 -14.72
N THR A 12 23.12 8.31 -15.13
CA THR A 12 24.32 8.27 -14.28
C THR A 12 24.55 9.58 -13.53
N ALA A 13 24.36 10.71 -14.21
CA ALA A 13 24.53 12.04 -13.60
C ALA A 13 23.51 12.32 -12.47
N LEU A 14 22.33 11.70 -12.51
CA LEU A 14 21.31 11.84 -11.46
C LEU A 14 21.59 10.89 -10.29
N PHE A 15 22.10 9.69 -10.56
CA PHE A 15 22.41 8.72 -9.52
C PHE A 15 23.74 9.00 -8.81
N ALA A 16 24.76 9.53 -9.48
CA ALA A 16 26.06 9.77 -8.90
C ALA A 16 26.04 10.59 -7.58
N PRO A 17 25.27 11.71 -7.48
CA PRO A 17 25.15 12.44 -6.21
C PRO A 17 24.44 11.65 -5.11
N VAL A 18 23.51 10.74 -5.47
CA VAL A 18 22.79 9.90 -4.53
C VAL A 18 23.67 8.79 -4.01
N GLU A 19 24.46 8.17 -4.87
CA GLU A 19 25.48 7.18 -4.49
C GLU A 19 26.55 7.80 -3.57
N ALA A 20 27.03 8.99 -3.90
CA ALA A 20 27.98 9.71 -3.04
C ALA A 20 27.38 10.08 -1.68
N ALA A 21 26.09 10.41 -1.64
CA ALA A 21 25.37 10.62 -0.38
C ALA A 21 25.25 9.32 0.42
N TRP A 22 24.88 8.24 -0.25
CA TRP A 22 24.80 6.92 0.33
C TRP A 22 26.12 6.53 1.02
N GLU A 23 27.25 6.69 0.32
CA GLU A 23 28.58 6.43 0.89
C GLU A 23 28.83 7.23 2.18
N ARG A 24 28.47 8.51 2.19
CA ARG A 24 28.61 9.36 3.39
C ARG A 24 27.73 8.88 4.53
N TYR A 25 26.49 8.50 4.26
CA TYR A 25 25.56 8.02 5.29
C TYR A 25 25.99 6.66 5.85
N VAL A 26 26.49 5.77 4.99
CA VAL A 26 27.07 4.50 5.41
C VAL A 26 28.28 4.73 6.33
N ALA A 27 29.19 5.62 5.94
CA ALA A 27 30.39 5.95 6.75
C ALA A 27 30.02 6.63 8.07
N ALA A 28 29.01 7.50 8.08
CA ALA A 28 28.52 8.18 9.27
C ALA A 28 27.71 7.27 10.21
N GLY A 29 27.07 6.23 9.65
CA GLY A 29 26.26 5.29 10.41
C GLY A 29 25.20 5.99 11.26
N GLU A 30 25.13 5.65 12.54
CA GLU A 30 24.16 6.20 13.50
C GLU A 30 24.32 7.70 13.75
N ALA A 31 25.49 8.28 13.46
CA ALA A 31 25.71 9.71 13.64
C ALA A 31 24.76 10.56 12.79
N THR A 32 24.32 10.06 11.64
CA THR A 32 23.32 10.73 10.80
C THR A 32 21.98 10.86 11.53
N LEU A 33 21.49 9.78 12.14
CA LEU A 33 20.25 9.80 12.92
C LEU A 33 20.38 10.68 14.16
N THR A 34 21.49 10.56 14.88
CA THR A 34 21.80 11.41 16.06
C THR A 34 21.82 12.88 15.69
N ALA A 35 22.40 13.24 14.54
CA ALA A 35 22.42 14.62 14.05
C ALA A 35 21.00 15.12 13.69
N ALA A 36 20.16 14.27 13.11
CA ALA A 36 18.77 14.61 12.85
C ALA A 36 17.96 14.77 14.15
N GLU A 37 18.15 13.89 15.13
CA GLU A 37 17.53 13.98 16.46
C GLU A 37 17.94 15.25 17.22
N ALA A 38 19.20 15.66 17.11
CA ALA A 38 19.68 16.89 17.73
C ALA A 38 19.01 18.17 17.18
N ARG A 39 18.39 18.11 16.01
CA ARG A 39 17.63 19.22 15.42
C ARG A 39 16.18 19.28 15.90
N VAL A 40 15.68 18.24 16.56
CA VAL A 40 14.30 18.18 17.01
C VAL A 40 14.06 19.19 18.12
N VAL A 41 13.14 20.13 17.88
CA VAL A 41 12.70 21.13 18.85
C VAL A 41 11.26 20.86 19.33
N GLU A 42 10.49 20.13 18.54
CA GLU A 42 9.12 19.74 18.86
C GLU A 42 8.91 18.26 18.50
N THR A 43 8.09 17.58 19.32
CA THR A 43 7.66 16.21 19.03
C THR A 43 6.14 16.19 18.88
N ARG A 44 5.66 15.56 17.80
CA ARG A 44 4.24 15.31 17.55
C ARG A 44 3.99 13.85 17.30
N HIS A 45 2.75 13.43 17.45
CA HIS A 45 2.34 12.07 17.25
C HIS A 45 1.24 11.99 16.21
N SER A 46 1.24 10.91 15.42
CA SER A 46 0.20 10.61 14.44
C SER A 46 -0.29 9.16 14.61
N THR A 47 -1.43 8.86 14.04
CA THR A 47 -1.98 7.49 14.02
C THR A 47 -1.37 6.64 12.89
N TYR A 48 -0.56 7.23 12.02
CA TYR A 48 0.02 6.57 10.85
C TYR A 48 1.49 6.92 10.71
N ASP A 49 2.27 5.98 10.18
CA ASP A 49 3.69 6.17 9.86
C ASP A 49 3.94 6.94 8.56
N ASP A 50 2.92 7.06 7.71
CA ASP A 50 3.02 7.54 6.34
C ASP A 50 3.42 9.00 6.18
N GLY A 51 3.29 9.75 7.24
CA GLY A 51 3.21 11.16 7.04
C GLY A 51 4.46 11.87 6.58
N PRO A 52 5.58 11.77 7.30
CA PRO A 52 6.61 12.80 7.18
C PRO A 52 7.59 12.57 6.06
N PHE A 53 7.72 11.35 5.62
CA PHE A 53 8.68 11.00 4.58
C PHE A 53 8.04 11.00 3.19
N THR A 54 6.80 11.45 3.13
CA THR A 54 6.02 11.62 1.92
C THR A 54 5.30 12.96 1.98
N PRO A 55 6.06 14.08 2.08
CA PRO A 55 5.43 15.37 2.03
C PRO A 55 4.75 15.50 0.68
N ASP A 56 3.60 16.14 0.62
CA ASP A 56 2.84 16.55 -0.58
C ASP A 56 3.37 16.00 -1.92
N HIS A 57 3.75 14.72 -1.89
CA HIS A 57 4.28 14.04 -3.06
C HIS A 57 3.15 13.98 -4.07
N PRO A 58 3.32 14.48 -5.29
CA PRO A 58 2.23 14.54 -6.24
C PRO A 58 1.65 13.17 -6.62
N LEU A 59 2.44 12.08 -6.45
CA LEU A 59 1.95 10.71 -6.62
C LEU A 59 1.28 10.13 -5.36
N TRP A 60 1.31 10.86 -4.26
CA TRP A 60 0.75 10.44 -2.99
C TRP A 60 -0.47 11.26 -2.60
N ASP A 61 -0.93 12.09 -3.49
CA ASP A 61 -2.30 12.53 -3.44
C ASP A 61 -3.19 11.28 -3.40
N ARG A 62 -4.13 11.21 -2.48
CA ARG A 62 -5.09 10.12 -2.28
C ARG A 62 -5.68 9.61 -3.58
N PHE A 63 -5.90 10.53 -4.46
CA PHE A 63 -6.43 10.34 -5.77
C PHE A 63 -5.49 9.52 -6.68
N LEU A 64 -4.21 9.82 -6.67
CA LEU A 64 -3.22 9.06 -7.45
C LEU A 64 -2.96 7.68 -6.87
N THR A 65 -3.06 7.52 -5.55
CA THR A 65 -3.00 6.21 -4.89
C THR A 65 -4.12 5.30 -5.39
N ALA A 66 -5.33 5.82 -5.50
CA ALA A 66 -6.44 5.06 -6.06
C ALA A 66 -6.23 4.72 -7.54
N VAL A 67 -5.65 5.62 -8.32
CA VAL A 67 -5.33 5.40 -9.75
C VAL A 67 -4.27 4.32 -9.93
N TYR A 68 -3.21 4.34 -9.12
CA TYR A 68 -2.12 3.38 -9.23
C TYR A 68 -2.41 2.04 -8.58
N GLY A 69 -3.51 1.94 -7.81
CA GLY A 69 -3.85 0.71 -7.10
C GLY A 69 -2.85 0.35 -6.01
N ASP A 70 -2.07 1.33 -5.53
CA ASP A 70 -1.17 1.13 -4.41
C ASP A 70 -1.99 0.77 -3.16
N PRO A 71 -1.72 -0.34 -2.48
CA PRO A 71 -2.43 -0.72 -1.27
C PRO A 71 -2.23 0.28 -0.12
N TRP A 72 -1.16 1.05 -0.13
CA TRP A 72 -0.89 2.05 0.89
C TRP A 72 -1.61 3.36 0.57
N ARG A 73 -2.51 3.75 1.46
CA ARG A 73 -3.13 5.07 1.43
C ARG A 73 -2.23 6.06 2.13
N PRO A 74 -1.55 6.97 1.44
CA PRO A 74 -0.99 8.13 2.11
C PRO A 74 -2.17 8.97 2.65
N ARG A 75 -2.17 9.17 3.95
CA ARG A 75 -3.13 10.04 4.61
C ARG A 75 -2.42 11.30 5.05
N PRO A 76 -3.08 12.47 4.98
CA PRO A 76 -2.50 13.64 5.60
C PRO A 76 -2.23 13.32 7.05
N LEU A 77 -1.04 13.68 7.53
CA LEU A 77 -0.68 13.55 8.93
C LEU A 77 -1.74 14.20 9.79
N ARG A 78 -2.39 13.38 10.60
CA ARG A 78 -3.30 13.87 11.62
C ARG A 78 -2.58 13.83 12.97
N TRP A 79 -2.27 15.00 13.49
CA TRP A 79 -1.68 15.09 14.81
C TRP A 79 -2.68 14.66 15.89
N VAL A 80 -2.24 13.75 16.74
CA VAL A 80 -3.02 13.19 17.84
C VAL A 80 -2.21 13.27 19.14
N PRO A 81 -2.85 13.19 20.31
CA PRO A 81 -2.14 13.03 21.57
C PRO A 81 -1.26 11.76 21.55
N GLU A 82 -0.16 11.77 22.29
CA GLU A 82 0.68 10.60 22.50
C GLU A 82 -0.15 9.43 23.03
N GLY A 83 0.01 8.26 22.43
CA GLY A 83 -0.67 7.02 22.78
C GLY A 83 0.18 5.80 22.45
N LYS A 84 -0.26 4.63 22.90
CA LYS A 84 0.48 3.36 22.74
C LYS A 84 0.70 3.00 21.25
N ASP A 85 -0.26 3.34 20.41
CA ASP A 85 -0.28 2.96 18.98
C ASP A 85 -0.06 4.19 18.08
N THR A 86 0.70 5.19 18.57
CA THR A 86 0.99 6.40 17.82
C THR A 86 2.44 6.44 17.32
N PHE A 87 2.63 6.97 16.13
CA PHE A 87 3.94 7.21 15.52
C PHE A 87 4.50 8.55 16.00
N ARG A 88 5.76 8.56 16.35
CA ARG A 88 6.42 9.75 16.87
C ARG A 88 7.19 10.46 15.76
N HIS A 89 6.99 11.77 15.62
CA HIS A 89 7.67 12.63 14.65
C HIS A 89 8.41 13.75 15.36
N GLY A 90 9.67 13.94 15.01
CA GLY A 90 10.49 15.06 15.47
C GLY A 90 10.55 16.17 14.43
N LEU A 91 10.17 17.39 14.83
CA LEU A 91 10.18 18.58 13.98
C LEU A 91 11.35 19.49 14.36
N ASP A 92 11.98 20.09 13.33
CA ASP A 92 13.01 21.12 13.52
C ASP A 92 12.39 22.52 13.75
N ALA A 93 13.25 23.52 13.92
CA ALA A 93 12.83 24.90 14.16
C ALA A 93 12.03 25.51 13.01
N GLU A 94 12.18 25.00 11.79
CA GLU A 94 11.42 25.38 10.60
C GLU A 94 10.10 24.60 10.48
N GLY A 95 9.78 23.74 11.42
CA GLY A 95 8.58 22.90 11.43
C GLY A 95 8.64 21.71 10.45
N ARG A 96 9.82 21.41 9.90
CA ARG A 96 10.02 20.27 9.00
C ARG A 96 10.25 19.01 9.82
N ILE A 97 9.71 17.89 9.38
CA ILE A 97 9.93 16.61 10.05
C ILE A 97 11.32 16.09 9.70
N VAL A 98 12.17 15.97 10.71
CA VAL A 98 13.55 15.51 10.56
C VAL A 98 13.75 14.08 11.05
N THR A 99 12.84 13.57 11.89
CA THR A 99 12.87 12.17 12.35
C THR A 99 11.47 11.59 12.45
N ALA A 100 11.35 10.28 12.26
CA ALA A 100 10.16 9.51 12.58
C ALA A 100 10.54 8.21 13.29
N GLY A 101 9.71 7.81 14.25
CA GLY A 101 9.80 6.52 14.93
C GLY A 101 8.65 5.62 14.49
N PHE A 102 8.96 4.37 14.13
CA PHE A 102 7.98 3.38 13.68
C PHE A 102 7.59 2.42 14.80
N LEU A 103 6.35 1.95 14.77
CA LEU A 103 5.92 0.81 15.58
C LEU A 103 6.83 -0.40 15.24
N GLY A 104 7.40 -1.04 16.27
CA GLY A 104 8.33 -2.14 16.07
C GLY A 104 9.81 -1.77 16.07
N GLY A 105 10.17 -0.50 16.38
CA GLY A 105 11.54 -0.11 16.72
C GLY A 105 12.38 0.44 15.57
N GLY A 106 11.80 0.68 14.40
CA GLY A 106 12.45 1.43 13.32
C GLY A 106 12.48 2.93 13.60
N SER A 107 13.44 3.62 12.99
CA SER A 107 13.50 5.09 12.96
C SER A 107 13.89 5.52 11.56
N ALA A 108 13.44 6.70 11.16
CA ALA A 108 13.85 7.30 9.90
C ALA A 108 14.34 8.73 10.13
N ALA A 109 15.19 9.20 9.23
CA ALA A 109 15.67 10.56 9.22
C ALA A 109 15.51 11.20 7.84
N ALA A 110 15.12 12.49 7.83
CA ALA A 110 15.15 13.33 6.66
C ALA A 110 16.31 14.33 6.76
N VAL A 111 17.18 14.34 5.75
CA VAL A 111 18.32 15.24 5.67
C VAL A 111 18.06 16.24 4.56
N TYR A 112 17.71 17.46 4.94
CA TYR A 112 17.40 18.54 4.01
C TYR A 112 18.66 19.21 3.49
N GLY A 113 18.68 19.41 2.16
CA GLY A 113 19.68 20.15 1.43
C GLY A 113 19.04 21.30 0.65
N ASP A 114 19.84 21.96 -0.20
CA ASP A 114 19.34 22.99 -1.10
C ASP A 114 18.60 22.33 -2.28
N GLY A 115 17.29 22.62 -2.40
CA GLY A 115 16.43 22.04 -3.44
C GLY A 115 16.28 20.51 -3.41
N SER A 116 16.64 19.86 -2.30
CA SER A 116 16.52 18.41 -2.18
C SER A 116 16.46 17.95 -0.72
N TYR A 117 15.99 16.71 -0.50
CA TYR A 117 16.15 16.05 0.77
C TYR A 117 16.30 14.53 0.61
N ASP A 118 17.05 13.94 1.54
CA ASP A 118 17.33 12.51 1.59
C ASP A 118 16.53 11.84 2.69
N LEU A 119 15.89 10.73 2.38
CA LEU A 119 15.15 9.89 3.33
C LEU A 119 15.95 8.63 3.62
N LEU A 120 16.15 8.34 4.89
CA LEU A 120 16.96 7.23 5.40
C LEU A 120 16.18 6.47 6.45
N ASN A 121 16.25 5.15 6.43
CA ASN A 121 15.66 4.28 7.44
C ASN A 121 16.75 3.66 8.33
N PHE A 122 16.49 3.59 9.63
CA PHE A 122 17.35 2.98 10.66
C PHE A 122 16.54 1.97 11.46
N ARG A 123 17.21 0.95 12.00
CA ARG A 123 16.55 -0.09 12.79
C ARG A 123 17.01 -0.12 14.23
N ARG A 124 16.11 -0.63 15.10
CA ARG A 124 16.44 -1.06 16.45
C ARG A 124 16.31 -2.57 16.57
N ASP A 125 17.15 -3.18 17.41
CA ASP A 125 16.94 -4.56 17.81
C ASP A 125 15.64 -4.65 18.62
N ARG A 126 14.70 -5.48 18.17
CA ARG A 126 13.43 -5.70 18.86
C ARG A 126 13.59 -6.33 20.26
N ARG A 127 14.69 -7.03 20.51
CA ARG A 127 14.93 -7.74 21.79
C ARG A 127 15.56 -6.87 22.84
N SER A 128 16.57 -6.10 22.48
CA SER A 128 17.31 -5.23 23.41
C SER A 128 16.79 -3.80 23.46
N GLY A 129 16.00 -3.36 22.46
CA GLY A 129 15.66 -1.96 22.28
C GLY A 129 16.85 -1.10 21.86
N GLU A 130 18.04 -1.70 21.73
CA GLU A 130 19.23 -1.01 21.24
C GLU A 130 19.11 -0.72 19.76
N ARG A 131 19.65 0.42 19.35
CA ARG A 131 19.73 0.76 17.93
C ARG A 131 20.74 -0.15 17.28
N LEU A 132 20.28 -0.90 16.27
CA LEU A 132 21.24 -1.53 15.39
C LEU A 132 21.98 -0.43 14.62
N PRO A 133 23.32 -0.55 14.47
CA PRO A 133 24.04 0.32 13.58
C PRO A 133 23.37 0.27 12.20
N TYR A 134 23.39 1.39 11.48
CA TYR A 134 22.91 1.44 10.11
C TYR A 134 23.73 0.44 9.27
N GLU A 135 23.17 -0.72 9.07
CA GLU A 135 23.75 -1.73 8.21
C GLU A 135 23.18 -1.54 6.81
N PRO A 136 23.96 -1.00 5.85
CA PRO A 136 23.53 -0.86 4.48
C PRO A 136 23.38 -2.22 3.78
N HIS A 137 23.71 -3.29 4.49
CA HIS A 137 23.73 -4.67 4.01
C HIS A 137 22.73 -5.47 4.77
N PHE A 138 21.86 -6.10 4.05
CA PHE A 138 20.80 -6.86 4.64
C PHE A 138 20.95 -8.35 4.42
N ARG A 139 20.90 -9.11 5.50
CA ARG A 139 20.49 -10.50 5.48
C ARG A 139 19.03 -10.60 5.92
N SER A 140 18.23 -11.25 5.08
CA SER A 140 16.89 -11.73 5.35
C SER A 140 15.85 -10.70 5.84
N GLY A 141 15.02 -10.28 4.94
CA GLY A 141 13.65 -9.87 5.23
C GLY A 141 13.43 -8.43 5.73
N PHE A 142 14.42 -7.55 5.62
CA PHE A 142 14.22 -6.17 6.08
C PHE A 142 15.00 -5.14 5.27
N PRO A 143 14.30 -4.30 4.50
CA PRO A 143 14.94 -3.29 3.67
C PRO A 143 15.53 -2.16 4.52
N THR A 144 16.81 -2.21 4.80
CA THR A 144 17.54 -1.06 5.33
C THR A 144 18.39 -0.41 4.26
N GLY A 145 18.57 -1.08 3.13
CA GLY A 145 19.34 -0.59 2.01
C GLY A 145 18.61 0.39 1.11
N ARG A 146 17.78 1.30 1.66
CA ARG A 146 17.01 2.26 0.86
C ARG A 146 17.43 3.68 1.16
N LEU A 147 17.94 4.38 0.15
CA LEU A 147 18.06 5.83 0.14
C LEU A 147 17.14 6.38 -0.94
N LYS A 148 16.28 7.30 -0.59
CA LYS A 148 15.44 8.04 -1.52
C LYS A 148 15.79 9.51 -1.45
N ARG A 149 16.26 10.06 -2.55
CA ARG A 149 16.47 11.50 -2.71
C ARG A 149 15.33 12.10 -3.50
N LEU A 150 14.76 13.14 -2.94
CA LEU A 150 13.70 13.92 -3.56
C LEU A 150 14.29 15.24 -4.02
N LEU A 151 14.11 15.54 -5.31
CA LEU A 151 14.55 16.79 -5.94
C LEU A 151 13.34 17.69 -6.11
N LEU A 152 13.48 18.95 -5.69
CA LEU A 152 12.43 19.95 -5.79
C LEU A 152 12.70 20.90 -6.97
N ASP A 153 11.64 21.39 -7.59
CA ASP A 153 11.71 22.48 -8.56
C ASP A 153 11.78 23.86 -7.85
N ASP A 154 11.93 24.91 -8.62
CA ASP A 154 12.02 26.31 -8.11
C ASP A 154 10.75 26.74 -7.35
N ALA A 155 9.62 26.06 -7.57
CA ALA A 155 8.37 26.30 -6.85
C ALA A 155 8.25 25.43 -5.59
N GLY A 156 9.27 24.63 -5.24
CA GLY A 156 9.29 23.71 -4.10
C GLY A 156 8.49 22.43 -4.33
N ARG A 157 8.03 22.16 -5.56
CA ARG A 157 7.31 20.93 -5.90
C ARG A 157 8.30 19.83 -6.26
N MET A 158 7.90 18.58 -6.09
CA MET A 158 8.74 17.45 -6.43
C MET A 158 8.98 17.35 -7.94
N ALA A 159 10.23 17.55 -8.35
CA ALA A 159 10.64 17.41 -9.74
C ALA A 159 11.10 15.98 -10.07
N ALA A 160 11.74 15.32 -9.12
CA ALA A 160 12.14 13.92 -9.29
C ALA A 160 12.32 13.20 -7.95
N ALA A 161 12.17 11.89 -7.99
CA ALA A 161 12.58 10.96 -6.93
C ALA A 161 13.64 10.03 -7.50
N VAL A 162 14.80 9.98 -6.85
CA VAL A 162 15.92 9.09 -7.20
C VAL A 162 16.11 8.12 -6.04
N GLU A 163 15.99 6.85 -6.32
CA GLU A 163 16.02 5.82 -5.28
C GLU A 163 17.07 4.77 -5.56
N VAL A 164 17.84 4.48 -4.51
CA VAL A 164 18.74 3.34 -4.42
C VAL A 164 18.09 2.35 -3.49
N ASN A 165 17.70 1.20 -3.99
CA ASN A 165 17.01 0.17 -3.24
C ASN A 165 17.73 -1.17 -3.37
N GLN A 166 17.79 -1.89 -2.25
CA GLN A 166 18.24 -3.25 -2.16
C GLN A 166 17.12 -4.07 -1.54
N GLU A 167 16.49 -4.91 -2.33
CA GLU A 167 15.48 -5.83 -1.83
C GLU A 167 16.13 -7.05 -1.19
N GLY A 168 15.75 -7.31 0.06
CA GLY A 168 16.37 -8.31 0.93
C GLY A 168 15.75 -9.70 0.89
N GLU A 169 15.17 -10.13 -0.25
CA GLU A 169 14.80 -11.54 -0.43
C GLU A 169 15.92 -12.29 -1.13
N GLU A 170 16.23 -13.49 -0.67
CA GLU A 170 17.24 -14.31 -1.34
C GLU A 170 16.71 -14.82 -2.70
N PRO A 171 17.45 -14.55 -3.77
CA PRO A 171 18.71 -13.82 -3.84
C PRO A 171 18.48 -12.31 -3.99
N GLU A 172 19.21 -11.56 -3.19
CA GLU A 172 19.16 -10.10 -3.14
C GLU A 172 19.24 -9.49 -4.54
N ARG A 173 18.28 -8.63 -4.86
CA ARG A 173 18.27 -7.83 -6.07
C ARG A 173 18.52 -6.37 -5.74
N HIS A 174 19.25 -5.72 -6.61
CA HIS A 174 19.58 -4.32 -6.47
C HIS A 174 18.88 -3.52 -7.55
N TYR A 175 18.05 -2.59 -7.13
CA TYR A 175 17.31 -1.73 -8.03
C TYR A 175 17.74 -0.28 -7.88
N ARG A 176 17.62 0.44 -8.99
CA ARG A 176 17.65 1.89 -9.04
C ARG A 176 16.36 2.36 -9.66
N SER A 177 15.75 3.36 -9.08
CA SER A 177 14.51 3.93 -9.59
C SER A 177 14.66 5.42 -9.77
N LEU A 178 14.23 5.91 -10.90
CA LEU A 178 14.13 7.32 -11.22
C LEU A 178 12.70 7.63 -11.63
N THR A 179 12.00 8.45 -10.86
CA THR A 179 10.70 8.98 -11.25
C THR A 179 10.81 10.49 -11.42
N ARG A 180 10.37 11.03 -12.55
CA ARG A 180 10.32 12.46 -12.86
C ARG A 180 8.87 12.92 -12.95
N PHE A 181 8.60 14.13 -12.50
CA PHE A 181 7.28 14.70 -12.41
C PHE A 181 7.19 15.95 -13.27
N PHE A 182 6.12 16.08 -14.01
CA PHE A 182 5.88 17.20 -14.90
C PHE A 182 4.51 17.80 -14.61
N TYR A 183 4.47 19.10 -14.46
CA TYR A 183 3.28 19.85 -14.09
C TYR A 183 2.73 20.63 -15.26
N ASP A 184 1.41 20.82 -15.28
CA ASP A 184 0.76 21.74 -16.21
C ASP A 184 0.91 23.20 -15.76
N ASP A 185 0.41 24.12 -16.58
CA ASP A 185 0.47 25.57 -16.32
C ASP A 185 -0.33 25.96 -15.06
N ALA A 186 -1.28 25.14 -14.63
CA ALA A 186 -2.03 25.33 -13.38
C ALA A 186 -1.30 24.74 -12.15
N GLY A 187 -0.12 24.17 -12.33
CA GLY A 187 0.67 23.56 -11.28
C GLY A 187 0.20 22.17 -10.85
N ARG A 188 -0.70 21.52 -11.61
CA ARG A 188 -1.17 20.15 -11.35
C ARG A 188 -0.22 19.16 -12.01
N LEU A 189 -0.03 17.99 -11.39
CA LEU A 189 0.75 16.92 -11.98
C LEU A 189 0.08 16.44 -13.28
N ALA A 190 0.74 16.68 -14.42
CA ALA A 190 0.25 16.29 -15.73
C ALA A 190 0.83 14.97 -16.22
N GLU A 191 2.05 14.66 -15.77
CA GLU A 191 2.75 13.48 -16.23
C GLU A 191 3.79 13.02 -15.21
N SER A 192 3.95 11.72 -15.07
CA SER A 192 5.12 11.12 -14.42
C SER A 192 5.80 10.13 -15.34
N VAL A 193 7.12 10.02 -15.21
CA VAL A 193 7.95 9.11 -15.99
C VAL A 193 8.82 8.33 -15.04
N THR A 194 8.69 7.01 -15.04
CA THR A 194 9.47 6.11 -14.21
C THR A 194 10.40 5.25 -15.05
N GLN A 195 11.64 5.16 -14.62
CA GLN A 195 12.66 4.25 -15.14
C GLN A 195 13.15 3.38 -13.99
N LEU A 196 13.08 2.08 -14.17
CA LEU A 196 13.56 1.09 -13.22
C LEU A 196 14.74 0.35 -13.83
N PHE A 197 15.80 0.21 -13.07
CA PHE A 197 17.04 -0.46 -13.45
C PHE A 197 17.27 -1.63 -12.51
N ASP A 198 17.39 -2.82 -13.05
CA ASP A 198 17.74 -4.03 -12.31
C ASP A 198 19.25 -4.27 -12.48
N LEU A 199 20.01 -4.05 -11.44
CA LEU A 199 21.45 -4.28 -11.42
C LEU A 199 21.81 -5.77 -11.21
N GLY A 200 20.79 -6.60 -11.08
CA GLY A 200 20.93 -8.05 -10.99
C GLY A 200 21.59 -8.51 -9.68
N ARG A 201 22.06 -9.75 -9.72
CA ARG A 201 22.72 -10.46 -8.62
C ARG A 201 24.26 -10.40 -8.70
N GLU A 202 24.81 -9.64 -9.61
CA GLU A 202 26.27 -9.61 -9.84
C GLU A 202 27.06 -8.89 -8.76
N LEU A 203 26.37 -8.25 -7.81
CA LEU A 203 27.03 -7.74 -6.61
C LEU A 203 27.25 -8.93 -5.67
N PRO A 204 28.48 -9.10 -5.15
CA PRO A 204 28.75 -10.20 -4.24
C PRO A 204 27.80 -10.17 -3.05
N PRO A 205 27.35 -11.34 -2.55
CA PRO A 205 26.49 -11.40 -1.38
C PRO A 205 27.16 -10.66 -0.24
N TYR A 206 26.45 -9.79 0.43
CA TYR A 206 26.95 -9.04 1.57
C TYR A 206 27.30 -10.03 2.69
N ALA A 207 28.58 -10.19 2.94
CA ALA A 207 29.05 -10.89 4.12
C ALA A 207 29.03 -9.90 5.30
N LYS A 208 28.72 -10.39 6.50
CA LYS A 208 28.76 -9.60 7.75
C LYS A 208 30.08 -8.82 7.94
N ASP A 209 31.15 -9.31 7.33
CA ASP A 209 32.50 -8.83 7.52
C ASP A 209 33.03 -7.98 6.35
N VAL A 210 32.15 -7.58 5.42
CA VAL A 210 32.58 -6.71 4.31
C VAL A 210 32.61 -5.26 4.77
N PRO A 211 33.78 -4.61 4.69
CA PRO A 211 33.90 -3.22 5.08
C PRO A 211 32.97 -2.30 4.29
N PRO A 212 32.35 -1.29 4.93
CA PRO A 212 31.40 -0.37 4.28
C PRO A 212 31.92 0.30 3.01
N GLU A 213 33.22 0.65 3.00
CA GLU A 213 33.85 1.27 1.83
C GLU A 213 33.93 0.35 0.61
N LYS A 214 34.02 -0.97 0.82
CA LYS A 214 33.93 -1.93 -0.30
C LYS A 214 32.52 -2.00 -0.89
N VAL A 215 31.52 -1.91 -0.05
CA VAL A 215 30.11 -1.90 -0.49
C VAL A 215 29.82 -0.64 -1.28
N ALA A 216 30.23 0.52 -0.78
CA ALA A 216 30.10 1.78 -1.49
C ALA A 216 30.79 1.73 -2.87
N GLY A 217 31.96 1.11 -2.95
CA GLY A 217 32.65 0.86 -4.23
C GLY A 217 31.89 -0.06 -5.17
N TRP A 218 31.09 -0.99 -4.66
CA TRP A 218 30.22 -1.83 -5.49
C TRP A 218 29.03 -1.04 -6.04
N HIS A 219 28.38 -0.23 -5.21
CA HIS A 219 27.29 0.63 -5.64
C HIS A 219 27.72 1.56 -6.78
N ARG A 220 28.92 2.16 -6.69
CA ARG A 220 29.46 2.97 -7.78
C ARG A 220 29.58 2.21 -9.09
N ARG A 221 30.20 1.03 -9.07
CA ARG A 221 30.33 0.19 -10.26
C ARG A 221 28.98 -0.26 -10.84
N ALA A 222 28.00 -0.45 -9.98
CA ALA A 222 26.64 -0.75 -10.38
C ALA A 222 26.01 0.44 -11.12
N THR A 223 26.21 1.65 -10.61
CA THR A 223 25.70 2.88 -11.26
C THR A 223 26.34 3.08 -12.64
N ASP A 224 27.61 2.73 -12.83
CA ASP A 224 28.29 2.80 -14.13
C ASP A 224 27.65 1.89 -15.20
N ARG A 225 26.90 0.86 -14.78
CA ARG A 225 26.21 -0.08 -15.69
C ARG A 225 24.73 0.23 -15.91
N LEU A 226 24.21 1.33 -15.38
CA LEU A 226 22.79 1.65 -15.41
C LEU A 226 22.19 1.60 -16.82
N ARG A 227 22.92 2.03 -17.84
CA ARG A 227 22.43 2.03 -19.23
C ARG A 227 22.06 0.62 -19.72
N GLU A 228 22.82 -0.39 -19.29
CA GLU A 228 22.63 -1.79 -19.71
C GLU A 228 21.61 -2.53 -18.84
N SER A 229 21.21 -1.93 -17.71
CA SER A 229 20.40 -2.54 -16.67
C SER A 229 18.94 -2.06 -16.69
N LEU A 230 18.52 -1.31 -17.69
CA LEU A 230 17.17 -0.80 -17.80
C LEU A 230 16.17 -1.96 -17.90
N LEU A 231 15.33 -2.11 -16.87
CA LEU A 231 14.28 -3.13 -16.79
C LEU A 231 12.95 -2.61 -17.33
N MET A 232 12.62 -1.36 -17.01
CA MET A 232 11.31 -0.81 -17.32
C MET A 232 11.38 0.69 -17.58
N ARG A 233 10.65 1.12 -18.60
CA ARG A 233 10.25 2.51 -18.81
C ARG A 233 8.74 2.59 -18.78
N ARG A 234 8.21 3.53 -18.02
CA ARG A 234 6.78 3.73 -17.89
C ARG A 234 6.47 5.21 -17.82
N ARG A 235 5.43 5.61 -18.51
CA ARG A 235 4.94 6.97 -18.53
C ARG A 235 3.47 6.98 -18.13
N THR A 236 3.08 7.84 -17.19
CA THR A 236 1.68 8.03 -16.82
C THR A 236 1.27 9.44 -17.17
N VAL A 237 0.18 9.57 -17.90
CA VAL A 237 -0.39 10.86 -18.33
C VAL A 237 -1.72 11.08 -17.63
N LEU A 238 -1.87 12.25 -17.06
CA LEU A 238 -3.04 12.69 -16.32
C LEU A 238 -3.75 13.80 -17.12
N THR A 239 -5.01 13.60 -17.45
CA THR A 239 -5.83 14.56 -18.19
C THR A 239 -6.86 15.17 -17.26
N TYR A 240 -6.97 16.49 -17.27
CA TYR A 240 -7.89 17.25 -16.45
C TYR A 240 -8.93 17.98 -17.31
N ASP A 241 -10.16 18.06 -16.80
CA ASP A 241 -11.24 18.85 -17.32
C ASP A 241 -11.85 19.67 -16.17
N ASP A 242 -11.93 20.98 -16.33
CA ASP A 242 -12.41 21.94 -15.32
C ASP A 242 -11.81 21.70 -13.91
N GLY A 243 -10.49 21.47 -13.86
CA GLY A 243 -9.77 21.21 -12.62
C GLY A 243 -9.89 19.80 -12.05
N ARG A 244 -10.76 18.96 -12.62
CA ARG A 244 -10.97 17.57 -12.20
C ARG A 244 -10.14 16.64 -13.09
N LEU A 245 -9.49 15.64 -12.49
CA LEU A 245 -8.91 14.55 -13.26
C LEU A 245 -10.02 13.76 -13.95
N VAL A 246 -9.91 13.63 -15.26
CA VAL A 246 -10.89 12.87 -16.07
C VAL A 246 -10.30 11.61 -16.67
N LYS A 247 -8.98 11.53 -16.79
CA LYS A 247 -8.32 10.33 -17.31
C LYS A 247 -6.91 10.21 -16.79
N ALA A 248 -6.50 8.97 -16.50
CA ALA A 248 -5.10 8.59 -16.26
C ALA A 248 -4.77 7.39 -17.16
N GLU A 249 -3.71 7.51 -17.95
CA GLU A 249 -3.26 6.50 -18.90
C GLU A 249 -1.80 6.18 -18.69
N GLN A 250 -1.48 4.90 -18.78
CA GLN A 250 -0.13 4.42 -18.72
C GLN A 250 0.35 4.00 -20.09
N PHE A 251 1.59 4.33 -20.38
CA PHE A 251 2.28 4.00 -21.63
C PHE A 251 3.59 3.28 -21.32
N ASP A 252 3.99 2.37 -22.18
CA ASP A 252 5.30 1.74 -22.13
C ASP A 252 6.43 2.69 -22.59
N GLY A 253 7.66 2.18 -22.59
CA GLY A 253 8.85 2.95 -22.99
C GLY A 253 8.86 3.42 -24.44
N ASP A 254 8.12 2.77 -25.31
CA ASP A 254 7.98 3.10 -26.73
C ASP A 254 6.81 4.06 -27.00
N GLY A 255 6.11 4.46 -25.94
CA GLY A 255 4.94 5.35 -26.01
C GLY A 255 3.67 4.66 -26.48
N LYS A 256 3.64 3.33 -26.49
CA LYS A 256 2.42 2.56 -26.77
C LYS A 256 1.53 2.53 -25.55
N PRO A 257 0.21 2.75 -25.69
CA PRO A 257 -0.72 2.60 -24.59
C PRO A 257 -0.63 1.20 -23.98
N ASP A 258 -0.40 1.16 -22.67
CA ASP A 258 -0.31 -0.08 -21.89
C ASP A 258 -1.63 -0.32 -21.14
N GLU A 259 -2.04 0.65 -20.32
CA GLU A 259 -3.25 0.54 -19.53
C GLU A 259 -3.95 1.91 -19.37
N VAL A 260 -5.30 1.88 -19.35
CA VAL A 260 -6.11 2.99 -18.85
C VAL A 260 -6.34 2.76 -17.36
N LEU A 261 -5.62 3.51 -16.53
CA LEU A 261 -5.71 3.39 -15.07
C LEU A 261 -7.04 3.94 -14.54
N TYR A 262 -7.52 5.01 -15.17
CA TYR A 262 -8.76 5.67 -14.77
C TYR A 262 -9.42 6.39 -15.93
N THR A 263 -10.75 6.36 -15.94
CA THR A 263 -11.61 7.26 -16.74
C THR A 263 -12.77 7.72 -15.86
N TYR A 264 -12.92 9.03 -15.74
CA TYR A 264 -14.05 9.62 -15.04
C TYR A 264 -15.37 9.32 -15.77
N ASN A 265 -16.33 8.88 -14.99
CA ASN A 265 -17.70 8.72 -15.46
C ASN A 265 -18.59 9.72 -14.73
N PRO A 266 -19.18 10.71 -15.43
CA PRO A 266 -20.03 11.73 -14.80
C PRO A 266 -21.24 11.20 -14.03
N GLY A 267 -21.63 9.96 -14.31
CA GLY A 267 -22.74 9.29 -13.62
C GLY A 267 -22.34 8.55 -12.33
N ASP A 268 -21.03 8.55 -11.99
CA ASP A 268 -20.58 7.86 -10.78
C ASP A 268 -20.89 8.71 -9.55
N THR A 269 -21.70 8.14 -8.66
CA THR A 269 -21.94 8.64 -7.30
C THR A 269 -21.53 7.56 -6.31
N VAL A 270 -21.23 7.94 -5.07
CA VAL A 270 -20.87 6.98 -4.02
C VAL A 270 -21.97 5.95 -3.85
N GLU A 271 -23.22 6.39 -3.72
CA GLU A 271 -24.38 5.51 -3.53
C GLU A 271 -24.60 4.58 -4.72
N GLY A 272 -24.53 5.11 -5.94
CA GLY A 272 -24.71 4.32 -7.16
C GLY A 272 -23.65 3.27 -7.36
N LEU A 273 -22.40 3.59 -7.02
CA LEU A 273 -21.28 2.64 -7.08
C LEU A 273 -21.36 1.60 -5.96
N VAL A 274 -21.72 2.00 -4.73
CA VAL A 274 -21.94 1.06 -3.63
C VAL A 274 -23.05 0.05 -4.01
N GLU A 275 -24.16 0.51 -4.60
CA GLU A 275 -25.24 -0.38 -5.05
C GLU A 275 -24.78 -1.36 -6.14
N GLN A 276 -24.14 -0.85 -7.22
CA GLN A 276 -23.67 -1.67 -8.33
C GLN A 276 -22.61 -2.69 -7.88
N PHE A 277 -21.64 -2.23 -7.10
CA PHE A 277 -20.57 -3.07 -6.62
C PHE A 277 -21.07 -4.15 -5.66
N SER A 278 -21.93 -3.79 -4.70
CA SER A 278 -22.51 -4.75 -3.75
C SER A 278 -23.35 -5.81 -4.44
N ALA A 279 -24.14 -5.43 -5.44
CA ALA A 279 -24.96 -6.36 -6.20
C ALA A 279 -24.11 -7.37 -6.98
N LEU A 280 -23.06 -6.89 -7.67
CA LEU A 280 -22.16 -7.78 -8.41
C LEU A 280 -21.34 -8.66 -7.45
N LEU A 281 -20.78 -8.07 -6.39
CA LEU A 281 -19.98 -8.79 -5.39
C LEU A 281 -20.81 -9.90 -4.74
N GLY A 282 -22.02 -9.61 -4.27
CA GLY A 282 -22.90 -10.59 -3.65
C GLY A 282 -23.23 -11.76 -4.59
N LYS A 283 -23.46 -11.48 -5.88
CA LYS A 283 -23.66 -12.50 -6.91
C LYS A 283 -22.45 -13.39 -7.13
N GLN A 284 -21.24 -12.79 -7.16
CA GLN A 284 -20.00 -13.55 -7.34
C GLN A 284 -19.64 -14.37 -6.10
N LEU A 285 -19.89 -13.86 -4.90
CA LEU A 285 -19.73 -14.60 -3.64
C LEU A 285 -20.61 -15.87 -3.63
N VAL A 286 -21.90 -15.74 -3.97
CA VAL A 286 -22.80 -16.90 -4.07
C VAL A 286 -22.26 -17.93 -5.05
N LYS A 287 -21.80 -17.47 -6.24
CA LYS A 287 -21.29 -18.37 -7.27
C LYS A 287 -19.99 -19.08 -6.82
N ALA A 288 -19.06 -18.35 -6.21
CA ALA A 288 -17.80 -18.91 -5.76
C ALA A 288 -18.01 -19.92 -4.63
N ILE A 289 -18.78 -19.55 -3.61
CA ILE A 289 -19.06 -20.42 -2.45
C ILE A 289 -19.86 -21.67 -2.87
N ASP A 290 -20.93 -21.53 -3.63
CA ASP A 290 -21.76 -22.67 -4.09
C ASP A 290 -20.95 -23.61 -5.02
N GLY A 291 -20.10 -23.04 -5.88
CA GLY A 291 -19.17 -23.80 -6.73
C GLY A 291 -18.14 -24.57 -5.92
N PHE A 292 -17.50 -23.92 -4.96
CA PHE A 292 -16.53 -24.52 -4.06
C PHE A 292 -17.17 -25.67 -3.25
N LEU A 293 -18.31 -25.43 -2.62
CA LEU A 293 -19.02 -26.43 -1.84
C LEU A 293 -19.47 -27.63 -2.69
N LYS A 294 -19.77 -27.46 -3.97
CA LYS A 294 -20.04 -28.59 -4.87
C LYS A 294 -18.84 -29.47 -5.10
N ALA A 295 -17.67 -28.87 -5.23
CA ALA A 295 -16.41 -29.56 -5.51
C ALA A 295 -15.76 -30.18 -4.25
N ASN A 296 -16.06 -29.67 -3.05
CA ASN A 296 -15.43 -30.04 -1.79
C ASN A 296 -16.46 -30.60 -0.78
N PRO A 297 -16.69 -31.91 -0.77
CA PRO A 297 -17.63 -32.56 0.15
C PRO A 297 -17.30 -32.34 1.63
N ASP A 298 -16.03 -32.27 2.00
CA ASP A 298 -15.54 -32.13 3.38
C ASP A 298 -15.88 -30.77 4.00
N ALA A 299 -16.10 -29.76 3.16
CA ALA A 299 -16.55 -28.43 3.59
C ALA A 299 -18.09 -28.37 3.81
N LYS A 300 -18.82 -29.50 3.71
CA LYS A 300 -20.29 -29.53 3.82
C LYS A 300 -20.77 -30.27 5.07
N PRO A 301 -21.91 -29.84 5.61
CA PRO A 301 -22.56 -28.56 5.32
C PRO A 301 -21.76 -27.39 5.92
N ALA A 302 -21.59 -26.31 5.17
CA ALA A 302 -20.95 -25.11 5.70
C ALA A 302 -21.86 -24.45 6.73
N ALA A 303 -21.29 -24.14 7.90
CA ALA A 303 -22.00 -23.48 9.00
C ALA A 303 -21.59 -22.01 9.17
N ARG A 304 -20.34 -21.69 8.86
CA ARG A 304 -19.79 -20.33 8.99
C ARG A 304 -19.01 -19.96 7.75
N GLY A 305 -19.00 -18.66 7.42
CA GLY A 305 -18.22 -18.09 6.35
C GLY A 305 -17.72 -16.69 6.71
N ALA A 306 -16.49 -16.38 6.31
CA ALA A 306 -15.86 -15.09 6.46
C ALA A 306 -15.53 -14.49 5.09
N LEU A 307 -15.85 -13.21 4.90
CA LEU A 307 -15.37 -12.38 3.81
C LEU A 307 -14.14 -11.63 4.36
N ILE A 308 -12.97 -12.20 4.15
CA ILE A 308 -11.71 -11.66 4.68
C ILE A 308 -11.35 -10.41 3.91
N TYR A 309 -11.08 -9.32 4.60
CA TYR A 309 -10.63 -8.06 4.01
C TYR A 309 -9.56 -7.42 4.90
N SER A 310 -8.76 -6.52 4.34
CA SER A 310 -7.80 -5.72 5.09
C SER A 310 -8.33 -4.30 5.23
N ALA A 311 -8.49 -3.87 6.46
CA ALA A 311 -8.94 -2.53 6.77
C ALA A 311 -7.84 -1.48 6.58
N GLU A 312 -6.57 -1.86 6.70
CA GLU A 312 -5.42 -0.97 6.53
C GLU A 312 -5.18 -0.55 5.07
N HIS A 313 -5.66 -1.33 4.11
CA HIS A 313 -5.31 -1.15 2.71
C HIS A 313 -6.45 -0.58 1.88
N ALA A 314 -6.13 0.03 0.75
CA ALA A 314 -7.08 0.53 -0.25
C ALA A 314 -8.01 -0.57 -0.85
N HIS A 315 -7.89 -1.79 -0.38
CA HIS A 315 -8.72 -2.94 -0.73
C HIS A 315 -9.99 -3.09 0.14
N CYS A 316 -10.22 -2.18 1.08
CA CYS A 316 -11.45 -2.11 1.86
C CYS A 316 -12.66 -2.03 0.93
N GLY A 317 -13.50 -2.92 0.74
CA GLY A 317 -14.63 -2.94 -0.20
C GLY A 317 -14.55 -4.10 -1.16
N LEU A 318 -13.36 -4.69 -1.33
CA LEU A 318 -13.18 -5.95 -2.04
C LEU A 318 -12.56 -6.97 -1.08
N PRO A 319 -13.18 -8.13 -0.82
CA PRO A 319 -12.56 -9.15 -0.01
C PRO A 319 -11.22 -9.60 -0.60
N THR A 320 -10.20 -9.71 0.22
CA THR A 320 -8.91 -10.33 -0.13
C THR A 320 -9.02 -11.85 -0.17
N GLY A 321 -9.96 -12.41 0.61
CA GLY A 321 -10.24 -13.84 0.68
C GLY A 321 -11.69 -14.13 1.02
N VAL A 322 -12.08 -15.39 0.82
CA VAL A 322 -13.34 -15.96 1.28
C VAL A 322 -13.03 -17.32 1.91
N ALA A 323 -13.43 -17.52 3.14
CA ALA A 323 -13.17 -18.77 3.85
C ALA A 323 -14.44 -19.33 4.50
N LEU A 324 -14.47 -20.64 4.69
CA LEU A 324 -15.61 -21.37 5.25
C LEU A 324 -15.17 -22.30 6.36
N ALA A 325 -16.06 -22.51 7.33
CA ALA A 325 -15.99 -23.62 8.29
C ALA A 325 -17.24 -24.51 8.11
N SER A 326 -17.01 -25.83 8.08
CA SER A 326 -18.10 -26.81 8.07
C SER A 326 -18.83 -26.82 9.42
N ALA A 327 -19.94 -27.54 9.52
CA ALA A 327 -20.61 -27.75 10.79
C ALA A 327 -19.72 -28.46 11.83
N THR A 328 -18.82 -29.33 11.37
CA THR A 328 -17.86 -30.03 12.24
C THR A 328 -16.80 -29.08 12.77
N ASP A 329 -16.25 -28.22 11.89
CA ASP A 329 -15.26 -27.22 12.29
C ASP A 329 -15.85 -26.22 13.28
N ALA A 330 -17.06 -25.70 12.99
CA ALA A 330 -17.74 -24.74 13.85
C ALA A 330 -18.18 -25.30 15.20
N ALA A 331 -18.32 -26.65 15.34
CA ALA A 331 -18.62 -27.30 16.56
C ALA A 331 -17.36 -27.78 17.35
N ALA A 332 -16.17 -27.57 16.79
CA ALA A 332 -14.91 -27.91 17.43
C ALA A 332 -14.69 -27.09 18.69
N ASP A 333 -14.05 -27.69 19.70
CA ASP A 333 -13.62 -26.98 20.89
C ASP A 333 -12.56 -25.93 20.51
N GLY A 334 -12.78 -24.68 20.94
CA GLY A 334 -11.89 -23.55 20.61
C GLY A 334 -12.16 -22.85 19.28
N PHE A 335 -13.29 -23.11 18.59
CA PHE A 335 -13.68 -22.34 17.43
C PHE A 335 -14.01 -20.89 17.81
N GLU A 336 -13.20 -19.96 17.30
CA GLU A 336 -13.36 -18.52 17.51
C GLU A 336 -13.97 -17.89 16.26
N PRO A 337 -15.25 -17.50 16.25
CA PRO A 337 -15.94 -17.03 15.05
C PRO A 337 -15.38 -15.71 14.49
N PHE A 338 -14.65 -14.96 15.29
CA PHE A 338 -14.02 -13.70 14.91
C PHE A 338 -12.52 -13.81 14.62
N ASP A 339 -11.96 -15.02 14.66
CA ASP A 339 -10.62 -15.32 14.21
C ASP A 339 -10.67 -15.92 12.80
N TRP A 340 -10.07 -15.23 11.82
CA TRP A 340 -10.08 -15.70 10.43
C TRP A 340 -9.31 -17.03 10.26
N GLU A 341 -8.33 -17.32 11.13
CA GLU A 341 -7.58 -18.58 11.11
C GLU A 341 -8.44 -19.79 11.49
N ALA A 342 -9.58 -19.56 12.12
CA ALA A 342 -10.54 -20.62 12.46
C ALA A 342 -11.32 -21.16 11.25
N TYR A 343 -11.15 -20.60 10.03
CA TYR A 343 -11.86 -21.01 8.83
C TYR A 343 -10.97 -21.83 7.90
N PRO A 344 -10.98 -23.17 7.98
CA PRO A 344 -9.99 -24.01 7.31
C PRO A 344 -10.18 -24.14 5.79
N HIS A 345 -11.35 -23.76 5.25
CA HIS A 345 -11.70 -23.99 3.86
C HIS A 345 -11.64 -22.69 3.04
N ALA A 346 -10.48 -22.41 2.44
CA ALA A 346 -10.32 -21.25 1.55
C ALA A 346 -11.04 -21.44 0.20
N VAL A 347 -11.95 -20.53 -0.12
CA VAL A 347 -12.66 -20.48 -1.40
C VAL A 347 -11.78 -19.73 -2.43
N PRO A 348 -11.59 -20.25 -3.67
CA PRO A 348 -10.88 -19.52 -4.72
C PRO A 348 -11.46 -18.13 -4.95
N TRP A 349 -10.68 -17.10 -4.65
CA TRP A 349 -11.05 -15.70 -4.73
C TRP A 349 -9.83 -14.81 -5.06
N PRO A 350 -9.94 -13.70 -5.82
CA PRO A 350 -11.13 -13.22 -6.52
C PRO A 350 -11.52 -14.06 -7.74
N PRO A 351 -12.75 -13.91 -8.29
CA PRO A 351 -13.15 -14.65 -9.47
C PRO A 351 -12.33 -14.25 -10.69
N GLU A 352 -11.94 -15.24 -11.48
CA GLU A 352 -11.17 -15.01 -12.71
C GLU A 352 -12.03 -14.42 -13.85
N GLY A 353 -11.33 -13.88 -14.87
CA GLY A 353 -11.92 -13.42 -16.11
C GLY A 353 -12.73 -12.12 -15.98
N ARG A 354 -13.81 -12.01 -16.80
CA ARG A 354 -14.59 -10.75 -16.92
C ARG A 354 -15.20 -10.29 -15.60
N ALA A 355 -15.65 -11.21 -14.77
CA ALA A 355 -16.29 -10.86 -13.50
C ALA A 355 -15.30 -10.21 -12.52
N GLY A 356 -14.10 -10.76 -12.38
CA GLY A 356 -13.04 -10.19 -11.57
C GLY A 356 -12.60 -8.81 -12.08
N LYS A 357 -12.41 -8.67 -13.39
CA LYS A 357 -12.11 -7.37 -14.01
C LYS A 357 -13.17 -6.31 -13.74
N THR A 358 -14.46 -6.68 -13.81
CA THR A 358 -15.56 -5.74 -13.53
C THR A 358 -15.62 -5.38 -12.04
N LEU A 359 -15.35 -6.32 -11.12
CA LEU A 359 -15.25 -6.02 -9.68
C LEU A 359 -14.10 -5.06 -9.39
N ALA A 360 -12.93 -5.30 -9.98
CA ALA A 360 -11.77 -4.42 -9.82
C ALA A 360 -12.03 -3.01 -10.39
N ASP A 361 -12.75 -2.90 -11.52
CA ASP A 361 -13.13 -1.62 -12.09
C ASP A 361 -14.10 -0.86 -11.18
N LEU A 362 -15.15 -1.50 -10.69
CA LEU A 362 -16.11 -0.88 -9.76
C LEU A 362 -15.42 -0.45 -8.45
N HIS A 363 -14.51 -1.28 -7.94
CA HIS A 363 -13.73 -0.95 -6.75
C HIS A 363 -12.88 0.30 -6.99
N ARG A 364 -12.13 0.35 -8.10
CA ARG A 364 -11.30 1.50 -8.48
C ARG A 364 -12.14 2.79 -8.62
N ARG A 365 -13.30 2.71 -9.27
CA ARG A 365 -14.21 3.84 -9.44
C ARG A 365 -14.76 4.33 -8.10
N LEU A 366 -15.16 3.41 -7.22
CA LEU A 366 -15.61 3.76 -5.87
C LEU A 366 -14.51 4.41 -5.05
N LEU A 367 -13.29 3.85 -5.08
CA LEU A 367 -12.12 4.45 -4.44
C LEU A 367 -11.96 5.92 -4.85
N LEU A 368 -12.00 6.19 -6.14
CA LEU A 368 -11.81 7.55 -6.67
C LEU A 368 -12.87 8.52 -6.20
N VAL A 369 -14.15 8.14 -6.28
CA VAL A 369 -15.25 9.01 -5.85
C VAL A 369 -15.17 9.27 -4.34
N VAL A 370 -14.89 8.24 -3.54
CA VAL A 370 -14.77 8.36 -2.08
C VAL A 370 -13.55 9.21 -1.69
N GLU A 371 -12.40 9.00 -2.33
CA GLU A 371 -11.17 9.73 -2.00
C GLU A 371 -11.22 11.21 -2.42
N THR A 372 -12.00 11.53 -3.43
CA THR A 372 -12.20 12.92 -3.85
C THR A 372 -13.33 13.63 -3.12
N ASP A 373 -14.14 12.91 -2.33
CA ASP A 373 -15.21 13.50 -1.53
C ASP A 373 -14.67 14.02 -0.18
N PRO A 374 -14.75 15.35 0.06
CA PRO A 374 -14.32 15.94 1.33
C PRO A 374 -14.99 15.33 2.57
N ALA A 375 -16.21 14.79 2.43
CA ALA A 375 -16.92 14.15 3.54
C ALA A 375 -16.25 12.86 4.03
N HIS A 376 -15.43 12.24 3.19
CA HIS A 376 -14.73 11.00 3.47
C HIS A 376 -13.21 11.17 3.59
N ALA A 377 -12.71 12.36 3.27
CA ALA A 377 -11.28 12.65 3.13
C ALA A 377 -10.44 12.30 4.36
N ASP A 378 -10.97 12.46 5.57
CA ASP A 378 -10.25 12.28 6.83
C ASP A 378 -10.65 11.02 7.60
N THR A 379 -11.37 10.11 6.97
CA THR A 379 -11.91 8.94 7.66
C THR A 379 -11.02 7.73 7.42
N PHE A 380 -10.51 7.11 8.50
CA PHE A 380 -9.95 5.76 8.42
C PHE A 380 -11.09 4.83 8.03
N GLN A 381 -10.92 4.06 6.98
CA GLN A 381 -11.93 3.15 6.44
C GLN A 381 -13.28 3.84 6.16
N PRO A 382 -13.37 4.62 5.10
CA PRO A 382 -14.61 5.26 4.74
C PRO A 382 -15.76 4.28 4.71
N ARG A 383 -16.86 4.67 5.34
CA ARG A 383 -18.08 3.88 5.45
C ARG A 383 -18.55 3.25 4.12
N PRO A 384 -18.47 3.92 2.95
CA PRO A 384 -18.89 3.34 1.69
C PRO A 384 -18.23 2.00 1.35
N TYR A 385 -16.97 1.79 1.70
CA TYR A 385 -16.29 0.51 1.44
C TYR A 385 -16.86 -0.61 2.30
N ARG A 386 -17.10 -0.35 3.57
CA ARG A 386 -17.71 -1.31 4.47
C ARG A 386 -19.16 -1.60 4.08
N GLU A 387 -19.91 -0.60 3.60
CA GLU A 387 -21.27 -0.78 3.11
C GLU A 387 -21.35 -1.73 1.92
N VAL A 388 -20.34 -1.73 1.05
CA VAL A 388 -20.25 -2.72 -0.05
C VAL A 388 -20.16 -4.13 0.53
N LEU A 389 -19.26 -4.36 1.50
CA LEU A 389 -19.08 -5.67 2.14
C LEU A 389 -20.31 -6.13 2.89
N TRP A 390 -20.92 -5.25 3.70
CA TRP A 390 -22.14 -5.56 4.46
C TRP A 390 -23.31 -5.92 3.56
N THR A 391 -23.52 -5.12 2.52
CA THR A 391 -24.64 -5.31 1.59
C THR A 391 -24.44 -6.58 0.75
N ALA A 392 -23.26 -6.79 0.22
CA ALA A 392 -22.91 -7.99 -0.55
C ALA A 392 -22.97 -9.25 0.32
N GLY A 393 -22.40 -9.20 1.53
CA GLY A 393 -22.44 -10.28 2.50
C GLY A 393 -23.86 -10.68 2.89
N ARG A 394 -24.73 -9.70 3.19
CA ARG A 394 -26.15 -9.91 3.49
C ARG A 394 -26.90 -10.58 2.33
N ALA A 395 -26.67 -10.10 1.11
CA ALA A 395 -27.32 -10.65 -0.09
C ALA A 395 -26.85 -12.11 -0.35
N ALA A 396 -25.55 -12.35 -0.23
CA ALA A 396 -24.97 -13.67 -0.39
C ALA A 396 -25.45 -14.63 0.71
N TRP A 397 -25.42 -14.23 1.96
CA TRP A 397 -25.95 -14.98 3.09
C TRP A 397 -27.43 -15.36 2.88
N GLY A 398 -28.30 -14.40 2.54
CA GLY A 398 -29.72 -14.63 2.33
C GLY A 398 -30.04 -15.64 1.20
N THR A 399 -29.09 -15.78 0.25
CA THR A 399 -29.19 -16.77 -0.84
C THR A 399 -28.63 -18.12 -0.42
N LEU A 400 -27.46 -18.15 0.20
CA LEU A 400 -26.72 -19.36 0.55
C LEU A 400 -27.41 -20.17 1.67
N LYS A 401 -27.99 -19.51 2.68
CA LYS A 401 -28.69 -20.19 3.78
C LYS A 401 -29.90 -21.05 3.34
N LYS A 402 -30.36 -20.86 2.11
CA LYS A 402 -31.44 -21.67 1.51
C LYS A 402 -30.92 -22.88 0.74
N LYS A 403 -29.59 -23.03 0.65
CA LYS A 403 -28.97 -24.13 -0.08
C LYS A 403 -28.80 -25.36 0.81
N ARG A 404 -28.87 -26.55 0.21
CA ARG A 404 -28.63 -27.81 0.91
C ARG A 404 -27.13 -28.01 1.30
N SER A 405 -26.25 -27.20 0.73
CA SER A 405 -24.82 -27.24 1.01
C SER A 405 -24.41 -26.44 2.24
N THR A 406 -25.35 -25.72 2.86
CA THR A 406 -25.15 -24.96 4.11
C THR A 406 -26.10 -25.46 5.20
N THR A 407 -25.78 -25.19 6.46
CA THR A 407 -26.68 -25.45 7.60
C THR A 407 -27.85 -24.45 7.61
N ALA A 408 -28.90 -24.77 8.36
CA ALA A 408 -30.05 -23.87 8.51
C ALA A 408 -29.68 -22.57 9.23
N ASP A 409 -28.66 -22.62 10.10
CA ASP A 409 -28.07 -21.52 10.87
C ASP A 409 -26.79 -20.97 10.24
N PHE A 410 -26.56 -21.20 8.93
CA PHE A 410 -25.40 -20.67 8.20
C PHE A 410 -25.28 -19.16 8.36
N ILE A 411 -24.06 -18.69 8.63
CA ILE A 411 -23.72 -17.29 8.82
C ILE A 411 -22.57 -16.91 7.87
N LEU A 412 -22.64 -15.72 7.28
CA LEU A 412 -21.61 -15.13 6.41
C LEU A 412 -21.48 -13.63 6.73
N PHE A 413 -20.30 -13.16 7.08
CA PHE A 413 -20.05 -11.77 7.42
C PHE A 413 -18.60 -11.34 7.04
N PRO A 414 -18.34 -10.02 6.89
CA PRO A 414 -16.99 -9.51 6.70
C PRO A 414 -16.14 -9.65 7.97
N LEU A 415 -14.86 -9.92 7.80
CA LEU A 415 -13.88 -10.09 8.86
C LEU A 415 -12.56 -9.43 8.47
N ASP A 416 -12.12 -8.45 9.24
CA ASP A 416 -10.84 -7.78 9.07
C ASP A 416 -9.70 -8.68 9.54
N ASP A 417 -8.73 -8.95 8.65
CA ASP A 417 -7.59 -9.84 8.92
C ASP A 417 -6.51 -9.21 9.79
N HIS A 418 -6.52 -7.88 9.96
CA HIS A 418 -5.58 -7.15 10.81
C HIS A 418 -6.14 -6.80 12.20
N GLY A 419 -7.45 -6.92 12.39
CA GLY A 419 -8.10 -6.64 13.66
C GLY A 419 -8.27 -5.16 13.99
N ASP A 420 -8.13 -4.27 13.01
CA ASP A 420 -8.31 -2.82 13.17
C ASP A 420 -9.78 -2.42 13.32
N VAL A 421 -10.67 -3.27 12.86
CA VAL A 421 -12.11 -3.12 12.97
C VAL A 421 -12.65 -4.15 13.94
N ASN A 422 -13.54 -3.70 14.85
CA ASN A 422 -14.26 -4.63 15.71
C ASN A 422 -15.14 -5.57 14.86
N PRO A 423 -14.84 -6.87 14.78
CA PRO A 423 -15.56 -7.80 13.90
C PRO A 423 -17.03 -7.97 14.27
N ALA A 424 -17.40 -7.72 15.53
CA ALA A 424 -18.79 -7.74 15.95
C ALA A 424 -19.61 -6.61 15.32
N ASP A 425 -19.01 -5.48 14.98
CA ASP A 425 -19.70 -4.38 14.30
C ASP A 425 -20.02 -4.73 12.85
N ASP A 426 -19.08 -5.38 12.14
CA ASP A 426 -19.30 -5.86 10.78
C ASP A 426 -20.33 -7.00 10.74
N ALA A 427 -20.25 -7.93 11.67
CA ALA A 427 -21.24 -9.00 11.80
C ALA A 427 -22.63 -8.41 12.08
N ARG A 428 -22.75 -7.45 13.01
CA ARG A 428 -24.02 -6.78 13.35
C ARG A 428 -24.59 -6.00 12.16
N ALA A 429 -23.74 -5.35 11.37
CA ALA A 429 -24.17 -4.60 10.19
C ALA A 429 -24.61 -5.52 9.04
N THR A 430 -24.10 -6.75 8.98
CA THR A 430 -24.37 -7.71 7.90
C THR A 430 -25.53 -8.64 8.20
N LEU A 431 -25.63 -9.13 9.44
CA LEU A 431 -26.57 -10.17 9.84
C LEU A 431 -27.84 -9.58 10.46
N PRO A 432 -28.99 -10.25 10.33
CA PRO A 432 -30.16 -9.90 11.12
C PRO A 432 -29.93 -10.21 12.60
N PRO A 433 -30.69 -9.54 13.53
CA PRO A 433 -30.44 -9.60 14.97
C PRO A 433 -30.39 -11.03 15.52
N GLU A 434 -31.27 -11.93 15.07
CA GLU A 434 -31.31 -13.31 15.50
C GLU A 434 -30.07 -14.12 15.08
N ALA A 435 -29.54 -13.87 13.88
CA ALA A 435 -28.34 -14.54 13.40
C ALA A 435 -27.09 -14.00 14.11
N PHE A 436 -27.05 -12.70 14.39
CA PHE A 436 -25.99 -12.10 15.18
C PHE A 436 -25.98 -12.62 16.62
N ALA A 437 -27.13 -12.70 17.28
CA ALA A 437 -27.25 -13.29 18.63
C ALA A 437 -26.75 -14.74 18.66
N ALA A 438 -27.12 -15.55 17.65
CA ALA A 438 -26.63 -16.92 17.52
C ALA A 438 -25.11 -17.03 17.30
N LEU A 439 -24.48 -16.01 16.69
CA LEU A 439 -23.03 -15.95 16.51
C LEU A 439 -22.31 -15.64 17.82
N THR A 440 -22.88 -14.77 18.65
CA THR A 440 -22.25 -14.26 19.89
C THR A 440 -22.65 -15.04 21.15
N GLY A 441 -23.42 -16.12 21.02
CA GLY A 441 -23.84 -16.96 22.17
C GLY A 441 -24.86 -16.29 23.08
N GLY A 442 -25.58 -15.28 22.56
CA GLY A 442 -26.61 -14.50 23.28
C GLY A 442 -27.95 -15.20 23.38
#